data_c24ffb4b46b16b46d9ac1dc5f26b1bf6
#
_entry.id   c24ffb4b46b16b46d9ac1dc5f26b1bf6
#
_cell.length_a   1.000
_cell.length_b   1.000
_cell.length_c   1.000
_cell.angle_alpha   90.00
_cell.angle_beta   90.00
_cell.angle_gamma   90.00
#
_symmetry.space_group_name_H-M   'P 1'
#
loop_
_entity.id
_entity.type
_entity.pdbx_description
1 polymer ?
#
loop_
_entity_poly.entity_id
_entity_poly.type
_entity_poly.pdbx_seq_one_letter_code
_entity_poly.pdbx_strand_id
1 'polypeptide(L)'
;GVPRDRMEGVVRRKGHPDFGIVDTGGITLDAHAMVTEGPEGIRGFESDILRQAEAAMKDACAVAFVVDGRDGLLPLDEYLAAHIRRMGLPTLCVVNKVDGLEKEDELLAEFHSLGFPLLPVSAEHGHNIRALTEELADLLPDDYEAEHEPPALRLAMLGRPNAGKSSMINA
;
A
#
# COMPACT_ATOMS: atom_id res chain seq x y z
N GLY A 1 9.97 22.75 -0.30
CA GLY A 1 9.65 22.23 -1.61
C GLY A 1 8.74 21.03 -1.50
N VAL A 2 7.65 21.03 -2.24
CA VAL A 2 6.73 19.90 -2.35
C VAL A 2 7.49 18.75 -3.02
N PRO A 3 7.53 17.51 -2.47
CA PRO A 3 8.13 16.38 -3.14
C PRO A 3 7.41 16.15 -4.48
N ARG A 4 8.15 16.12 -5.57
CA ARG A 4 7.63 16.07 -6.96
C ARG A 4 7.15 14.69 -7.42
N ASP A 5 7.16 13.67 -6.55
CA ASP A 5 7.00 12.27 -6.96
C ASP A 5 5.76 11.59 -6.33
N ARG A 6 4.73 12.34 -6.01
CA ARG A 6 3.42 11.76 -5.70
C ARG A 6 2.67 11.55 -7.00
N MET A 7 2.68 10.33 -7.52
CA MET A 7 1.76 9.95 -8.59
C MET A 7 0.35 9.93 -8.00
N GLU A 8 -0.50 10.81 -8.49
CA GLU A 8 -1.92 10.82 -8.15
C GLU A 8 -2.67 10.17 -9.31
N GLY A 9 -3.29 9.03 -9.04
CA GLY A 9 -4.25 8.39 -9.94
C GLY A 9 -5.67 8.66 -9.44
N VAL A 10 -6.63 8.78 -10.35
CA VAL A 10 -8.06 8.86 -10.01
C VAL A 10 -8.73 7.58 -10.45
N VAL A 11 -9.33 6.86 -9.51
CA VAL A 11 -10.16 5.69 -9.80
C VAL A 11 -11.60 6.15 -9.95
N ARG A 12 -12.17 5.90 -11.13
CA ARG A 12 -13.57 6.20 -11.46
C ARG A 12 -14.33 4.92 -11.65
N ARG A 13 -15.42 4.76 -10.91
CA ARG A 13 -16.23 3.56 -10.97
C ARG A 13 -17.71 3.89 -10.94
N LYS A 14 -18.46 3.27 -11.83
CA LYS A 14 -19.91 3.45 -11.91
C LYS A 14 -20.57 2.90 -10.64
N GLY A 15 -21.25 3.76 -9.88
CA GLY A 15 -21.98 3.39 -8.68
C GLY A 15 -21.20 3.53 -7.35
N HIS A 16 -19.96 4.00 -7.41
CA HIS A 16 -19.14 4.34 -6.23
C HIS A 16 -18.56 5.75 -6.38
N PRO A 17 -18.22 6.43 -5.28
CA PRO A 17 -17.54 7.71 -5.37
C PRO A 17 -16.17 7.57 -6.02
N ASP A 18 -15.77 8.58 -6.79
CA ASP A 18 -14.42 8.68 -7.34
C ASP A 18 -13.43 8.90 -6.21
N PHE A 19 -12.28 8.22 -6.25
CA PHE A 19 -11.23 8.42 -5.25
C PHE A 19 -9.84 8.58 -5.88
N GLY A 20 -9.01 9.37 -5.23
CA GLY A 20 -7.62 9.56 -5.62
C GLY A 20 -6.71 8.52 -4.95
N ILE A 21 -5.76 7.98 -5.71
CA ILE A 21 -4.69 7.16 -5.16
C ILE A 21 -3.44 8.03 -5.04
N VAL A 22 -2.87 8.08 -3.84
CA VAL A 22 -1.59 8.73 -3.56
C VAL A 22 -0.52 7.64 -3.46
N ASP A 23 0.31 7.50 -4.50
CA ASP A 23 1.49 6.63 -4.44
C ASP A 23 2.61 7.36 -3.67
N THR A 24 3.14 6.73 -2.66
CA THR A 24 4.26 7.26 -1.88
C THR A 24 5.60 7.21 -2.63
N GLY A 25 5.61 6.80 -3.90
CA GLY A 25 6.82 6.74 -4.72
C GLY A 25 7.84 5.69 -4.27
N GLY A 26 7.37 4.67 -3.55
CA GLY A 26 8.23 3.76 -2.81
C GLY A 26 8.95 4.51 -1.68
N ILE A 27 8.80 4.02 -0.47
CA ILE A 27 9.65 4.48 0.64
C ILE A 27 11.07 4.11 0.23
N THR A 28 11.79 5.04 -0.38
CA THR A 28 13.15 4.82 -0.84
C THR A 28 14.05 4.71 0.37
N LEU A 29 14.30 3.48 0.78
CA LEU A 29 15.55 3.21 1.45
C LEU A 29 16.62 3.33 0.36
N ASP A 30 17.50 4.29 0.47
CA ASP A 30 18.71 4.29 -0.37
C ASP A 30 19.32 2.89 -0.27
N ALA A 31 19.42 2.19 -1.40
CA ALA A 31 19.91 0.81 -1.45
C ALA A 31 21.32 0.67 -0.82
N HIS A 32 22.04 1.76 -0.63
CA HIS A 32 23.31 1.83 0.09
C HIS A 32 23.16 1.73 1.62
N ALA A 33 22.01 1.99 2.16
CA ALA A 33 21.76 1.93 3.60
C ALA A 33 21.41 0.52 4.10
N MET A 34 21.02 -0.38 3.20
CA MET A 34 20.73 -1.78 3.53
C MET A 34 21.99 -2.63 3.76
N VAL A 35 23.20 -2.10 3.56
CA VAL A 35 24.47 -2.85 3.64
C VAL A 35 25.12 -2.79 5.03
N THR A 36 24.59 -2.05 5.99
CA THR A 36 25.10 -2.11 7.35
C THR A 36 24.38 -3.23 8.12
N GLU A 37 25.02 -4.40 8.15
CA GLU A 37 24.63 -5.53 8.96
C GLU A 37 24.58 -5.14 10.44
N GLY A 38 23.39 -5.16 11.04
CA GLY A 38 23.22 -5.02 12.47
C GLY A 38 21.91 -4.32 12.88
N PRO A 39 21.44 -4.53 14.13
CA PRO A 39 20.23 -3.88 14.64
C PRO A 39 20.29 -2.35 14.69
N GLU A 40 21.47 -1.76 14.48
CA GLU A 40 21.66 -0.31 14.42
C GLU A 40 21.42 0.29 13.02
N GLY A 41 21.53 -0.49 11.94
CA GLY A 41 21.31 -0.05 10.57
C GLY A 41 19.88 0.36 10.27
N ILE A 42 18.90 -0.24 10.94
CA ILE A 42 17.48 0.08 10.77
C ILE A 42 17.14 1.39 11.48
N ARG A 43 17.72 1.68 12.65
CA ARG A 43 17.36 2.81 13.52
C ARG A 43 17.58 4.21 12.94
N GLY A 44 18.49 4.37 11.98
CA GLY A 44 18.75 5.67 11.34
C GLY A 44 17.73 6.06 10.27
N PHE A 45 17.08 5.09 9.66
CA PHE A 45 16.15 5.26 8.52
C PHE A 45 14.68 5.15 8.92
N GLU A 46 14.39 4.56 10.09
CA GLU A 46 13.02 4.39 10.60
C GLU A 46 12.27 5.72 10.62
N SER A 47 12.93 6.81 11.02
CA SER A 47 12.30 8.12 11.13
C SER A 47 11.91 8.71 9.76
N ASP A 48 12.69 8.48 8.71
CA ASP A 48 12.41 9.00 7.37
C ASP A 48 11.32 8.19 6.68
N ILE A 49 11.35 6.87 6.84
CA ILE A 49 10.33 5.95 6.36
C ILE A 49 8.97 6.28 6.98
N LEU A 50 8.93 6.41 8.29
CA LEU A 50 7.71 6.76 9.02
C LEU A 50 7.18 8.12 8.62
N ARG A 51 8.06 9.13 8.50
CA ARG A 51 7.66 10.47 8.10
C ARG A 51 7.04 10.50 6.70
N GLN A 52 7.57 9.72 5.76
CA GLN A 52 6.99 9.58 4.41
C GLN A 52 5.63 8.87 4.46
N ALA A 53 5.53 7.77 5.23
CA ALA A 53 4.28 7.06 5.43
C ALA A 53 3.22 7.95 6.11
N GLU A 54 3.58 8.65 7.18
CA GLU A 54 2.70 9.59 7.89
C GLU A 54 2.22 10.71 6.97
N ALA A 55 3.12 11.29 6.18
CA ALA A 55 2.77 12.35 5.24
C ALA A 55 1.78 11.89 4.16
N ALA A 56 1.86 10.63 3.73
CA ALA A 56 0.92 10.05 2.79
C ALA A 56 -0.43 9.72 3.44
N MET A 57 -0.41 9.23 4.67
CA MET A 57 -1.62 8.84 5.41
C MET A 57 -2.38 10.05 5.98
N LYS A 58 -1.74 11.22 6.13
CA LYS A 58 -2.33 12.39 6.79
C LYS A 58 -3.66 12.83 6.20
N ASP A 59 -3.77 12.77 4.87
CA ASP A 59 -4.95 13.20 4.13
C ASP A 59 -5.70 12.01 3.49
N ALA A 60 -5.35 10.78 3.88
CA ALA A 60 -5.95 9.57 3.35
C ALA A 60 -7.13 9.10 4.22
N CYS A 61 -8.17 8.58 3.58
CA CYS A 61 -9.31 7.95 4.24
C CYS A 61 -9.07 6.46 4.49
N ALA A 62 -8.20 5.82 3.69
CA ALA A 62 -7.87 4.40 3.77
C ALA A 62 -6.44 4.15 3.27
N VAL A 63 -5.92 2.97 3.53
CA VAL A 63 -4.57 2.54 3.17
C VAL A 63 -4.62 1.23 2.38
N ALA A 64 -3.98 1.21 1.22
CA ALA A 64 -3.56 -0.02 0.54
C ALA A 64 -2.11 -0.31 0.93
N PHE A 65 -1.88 -1.29 1.77
CA PHE A 65 -0.55 -1.70 2.18
C PHE A 65 -0.05 -2.83 1.28
N VAL A 66 0.89 -2.51 0.39
CA VAL A 66 1.37 -3.42 -0.65
C VAL A 66 2.64 -4.13 -0.21
N VAL A 67 2.62 -5.45 -0.20
CA VAL A 67 3.74 -6.34 0.11
C VAL A 67 4.07 -7.24 -1.08
N ASP A 68 5.28 -7.77 -1.12
CA ASP A 68 5.75 -8.66 -2.18
C ASP A 68 5.60 -10.13 -1.75
N GLY A 69 4.71 -10.88 -2.39
CA GLY A 69 4.47 -12.28 -2.07
C GLY A 69 5.62 -13.21 -2.44
N ARG A 70 6.48 -12.83 -3.39
CA ARG A 70 7.66 -13.64 -3.76
C ARG A 70 8.81 -13.49 -2.78
N ASP A 71 9.00 -12.27 -2.24
CA ASP A 71 10.06 -12.00 -1.26
C ASP A 71 9.69 -12.52 0.14
N GLY A 72 8.39 -12.79 0.38
CA GLY A 72 7.88 -13.14 1.69
C GLY A 72 7.81 -11.95 2.64
N LEU A 73 7.44 -12.23 3.89
CA LEU A 73 7.31 -11.23 4.94
C LEU A 73 8.68 -10.76 5.43
N LEU A 74 8.95 -9.47 5.31
CA LEU A 74 10.21 -8.87 5.75
C LEU A 74 10.01 -8.01 7.03
N PRO A 75 11.07 -7.83 7.85
CA PRO A 75 11.00 -7.02 9.07
C PRO A 75 10.49 -5.59 8.84
N LEU A 76 10.77 -5.00 7.67
CA LEU A 76 10.26 -3.67 7.31
C LEU A 76 8.74 -3.68 7.10
N ASP A 77 8.19 -4.76 6.57
CA ASP A 77 6.73 -4.89 6.39
C ASP A 77 6.03 -4.96 7.76
N GLU A 78 6.58 -5.71 8.71
CA GLU A 78 6.08 -5.78 10.08
C GLU A 78 6.15 -4.42 10.79
N TYR A 79 7.25 -3.71 10.60
CA TYR A 79 7.47 -2.39 11.18
C TYR A 79 6.45 -1.36 10.64
N LEU A 80 6.27 -1.30 9.32
CA LEU A 80 5.27 -0.46 8.67
C LEU A 80 3.84 -0.83 9.10
N ALA A 81 3.52 -2.12 9.13
CA ALA A 81 2.21 -2.60 9.56
C ALA A 81 1.89 -2.18 11.00
N ALA A 82 2.86 -2.28 11.92
CA ALA A 82 2.69 -1.83 13.29
C ALA A 82 2.41 -0.32 13.37
N HIS A 83 3.02 0.46 12.48
CA HIS A 83 2.80 1.90 12.41
C HIS A 83 1.41 2.23 11.82
N ILE A 84 1.03 1.60 10.71
CA ILE A 84 -0.30 1.75 10.07
C ILE A 84 -1.42 1.42 11.07
N ARG A 85 -1.28 0.33 11.82
CA ARG A 85 -2.26 -0.03 12.87
C ARG A 85 -2.44 1.06 13.93
N ARG A 86 -1.35 1.73 14.33
CA ARG A 86 -1.42 2.85 15.30
C ARG A 86 -2.15 4.06 14.75
N MET A 87 -2.11 4.29 13.44
CA MET A 87 -2.83 5.37 12.79
C MET A 87 -4.35 5.13 12.73
N GLY A 88 -4.78 3.86 12.83
CA GLY A 88 -6.20 3.49 12.92
C GLY A 88 -7.01 3.67 11.63
N LEU A 89 -6.35 3.84 10.49
CA LEU A 89 -7.02 3.95 9.19
C LEU A 89 -7.51 2.57 8.70
N PRO A 90 -8.66 2.50 8.04
CA PRO A 90 -9.08 1.31 7.31
C PRO A 90 -7.98 0.87 6.36
N THR A 91 -7.58 -0.40 6.43
CA THR A 91 -6.40 -0.88 5.71
C THR A 91 -6.65 -2.24 5.07
N LEU A 92 -6.30 -2.37 3.80
CA LEU A 92 -6.22 -3.65 3.08
C LEU A 92 -4.74 -3.95 2.82
N CYS A 93 -4.29 -5.14 3.21
CA CYS A 93 -2.97 -5.63 2.85
C CYS A 93 -3.05 -6.36 1.50
N VAL A 94 -2.37 -5.81 0.51
CA VAL A 94 -2.34 -6.31 -0.86
C VAL A 94 -1.06 -7.10 -1.07
N VAL A 95 -1.17 -8.42 -1.14
CA VAL A 95 -0.03 -9.31 -1.40
C VAL A 95 0.14 -9.43 -2.91
N ASN A 96 1.10 -8.69 -3.47
CA ASN A 96 1.35 -8.64 -4.90
C ASN A 96 2.34 -9.72 -5.35
N LYS A 97 2.37 -9.96 -6.65
CA LYS A 97 3.22 -10.98 -7.32
C LYS A 97 2.84 -12.42 -6.96
N VAL A 98 1.56 -12.64 -6.67
CA VAL A 98 1.00 -13.99 -6.47
C VAL A 98 0.60 -14.54 -7.85
N ASP A 99 1.49 -15.35 -8.44
CA ASP A 99 1.32 -15.87 -9.79
C ASP A 99 0.86 -17.34 -9.72
N GLY A 100 -0.39 -17.57 -9.40
CA GLY A 100 -0.99 -18.91 -9.44
C GLY A 100 -1.76 -19.29 -8.17
N LEU A 101 -2.87 -19.97 -8.38
CA LEU A 101 -3.81 -20.36 -7.32
C LEU A 101 -3.33 -21.53 -6.44
N GLU A 102 -2.36 -22.33 -6.93
CA GLU A 102 -2.01 -23.60 -6.28
C GLU A 102 -1.25 -23.46 -4.95
N LYS A 103 -0.68 -22.28 -4.65
CA LYS A 103 0.09 -21.99 -3.42
C LYS A 103 -0.33 -20.72 -2.73
N GLU A 104 -1.47 -20.18 -3.07
CA GLU A 104 -1.96 -18.91 -2.55
C GLU A 104 -2.06 -18.95 -1.02
N ASP A 105 -2.69 -19.99 -0.47
CA ASP A 105 -2.84 -20.13 0.98
C ASP A 105 -1.51 -20.24 1.73
N GLU A 106 -0.52 -20.92 1.15
CA GLU A 106 0.82 -21.02 1.75
C GLU A 106 1.53 -19.67 1.73
N LEU A 107 1.45 -18.93 0.62
CA LEU A 107 2.07 -17.61 0.48
C LEU A 107 1.41 -16.58 1.39
N LEU A 108 0.10 -16.66 1.61
CA LEU A 108 -0.62 -15.73 2.47
C LEU A 108 -0.42 -16.01 3.96
N ALA A 109 -0.07 -17.23 4.34
CA ALA A 109 -0.01 -17.66 5.74
C ALA A 109 0.84 -16.75 6.62
N GLU A 110 2.01 -16.34 6.16
CA GLU A 110 2.92 -15.49 6.92
C GLU A 110 2.40 -14.04 7.07
N PHE A 111 1.68 -13.52 6.07
CA PHE A 111 1.17 -12.15 6.08
C PHE A 111 -0.03 -11.94 7.02
N HIS A 112 -0.69 -13.00 7.48
CA HIS A 112 -1.74 -12.88 8.50
C HIS A 112 -1.24 -12.27 9.81
N SER A 113 0.05 -12.40 10.11
CA SER A 113 0.68 -11.76 11.28
C SER A 113 0.63 -10.24 11.23
N LEU A 114 0.47 -9.63 10.05
CA LEU A 114 0.33 -8.19 9.88
C LEU A 114 -0.98 -7.63 10.45
N GLY A 115 -2.00 -8.49 10.64
CA GLY A 115 -3.26 -8.13 11.30
C GLY A 115 -4.21 -7.29 10.46
N PHE A 116 -4.13 -7.38 9.14
CA PHE A 116 -5.02 -6.76 8.18
C PHE A 116 -5.76 -7.81 7.33
N PRO A 117 -6.92 -7.48 6.74
CA PRO A 117 -7.46 -8.27 5.64
C PRO A 117 -6.45 -8.40 4.52
N LEU A 118 -6.30 -9.59 3.94
CA LEU A 118 -5.35 -9.88 2.87
C LEU A 118 -6.07 -10.03 1.53
N LEU A 119 -5.49 -9.47 0.47
CA LEU A 119 -5.93 -9.73 -0.90
C LEU A 119 -4.71 -10.09 -1.77
N PRO A 120 -4.61 -11.33 -2.27
CA PRO A 120 -3.58 -11.70 -3.22
C PRO A 120 -3.88 -11.13 -4.60
N VAL A 121 -2.86 -10.56 -5.24
CA VAL A 121 -2.97 -9.99 -6.59
C VAL A 121 -1.73 -10.30 -7.42
N SER A 122 -1.86 -10.20 -8.73
CA SER A 122 -0.73 -10.09 -9.64
C SER A 122 -0.97 -8.91 -10.57
N ALA A 123 -0.32 -7.79 -10.29
CA ALA A 123 -0.41 -6.59 -11.12
C ALA A 123 0.13 -6.83 -12.54
N GLU A 124 1.13 -7.69 -12.68
CA GLU A 124 1.74 -8.06 -13.96
C GLU A 124 0.78 -8.87 -14.85
N HIS A 125 0.00 -9.75 -14.24
CA HIS A 125 -0.91 -10.65 -14.96
C HIS A 125 -2.38 -10.24 -14.87
N GLY A 126 -2.69 -9.13 -14.21
CA GLY A 126 -4.05 -8.63 -14.03
C GLY A 126 -4.92 -9.50 -13.10
N HIS A 127 -4.30 -10.44 -12.34
CA HIS A 127 -5.03 -11.30 -11.42
C HIS A 127 -5.56 -10.50 -10.22
N ASN A 128 -6.85 -10.68 -9.91
CA ASN A 128 -7.57 -10.02 -8.81
C ASN A 128 -7.56 -8.46 -8.80
N ILE A 129 -7.16 -7.80 -9.89
CA ILE A 129 -7.17 -6.32 -9.96
C ILE A 129 -8.58 -5.75 -9.84
N ARG A 130 -9.57 -6.45 -10.42
CA ARG A 130 -10.97 -6.03 -10.25
C ARG A 130 -11.43 -6.15 -8.79
N ALA A 131 -11.13 -7.27 -8.13
CA ALA A 131 -11.44 -7.47 -6.72
C ALA A 131 -10.74 -6.42 -5.85
N LEU A 132 -9.48 -6.09 -6.16
CA LEU A 132 -8.74 -5.03 -5.48
C LEU A 132 -9.48 -3.69 -5.55
N THR A 133 -9.98 -3.32 -6.73
CA THR A 133 -10.71 -2.06 -6.88
C THR A 133 -12.01 -2.06 -6.07
N GLU A 134 -12.68 -3.23 -5.97
CA GLU A 134 -13.90 -3.41 -5.20
C GLU A 134 -13.62 -3.28 -3.69
N GLU A 135 -12.66 -4.02 -3.19
CA GLU A 135 -12.27 -3.99 -1.77
C GLU A 135 -11.76 -2.60 -1.33
N LEU A 136 -11.00 -1.91 -2.18
CA LEU A 136 -10.53 -0.56 -1.87
C LEU A 136 -11.66 0.46 -1.83
N ALA A 137 -12.66 0.33 -2.70
CA ALA A 137 -13.84 1.20 -2.68
C ALA A 137 -14.66 0.99 -1.41
N ASP A 138 -14.79 -0.27 -0.94
CA ASP A 138 -15.54 -0.62 0.28
C ASP A 138 -14.87 -0.13 1.57
N LEU A 139 -13.57 0.21 1.53
CA LEU A 139 -12.86 0.83 2.65
C LEU A 139 -13.17 2.33 2.80
N LEU A 140 -13.72 2.95 1.78
CA LEU A 140 -13.95 4.40 1.77
C LEU A 140 -15.33 4.73 2.37
N PRO A 141 -15.50 5.92 2.97
CA PRO A 141 -16.79 6.34 3.53
C PRO A 141 -17.88 6.42 2.47
N ASP A 142 -19.09 5.91 2.79
CA ASP A 142 -20.26 5.92 1.89
C ASP A 142 -20.90 7.31 1.72
N ASP A 143 -20.68 8.22 2.66
CA ASP A 143 -21.38 9.51 2.79
C ASP A 143 -20.71 10.64 2.02
N TYR A 144 -19.89 10.31 1.04
CA TYR A 144 -19.15 11.30 0.29
C TYR A 144 -19.98 11.87 -0.87
N GLU A 145 -20.36 13.14 -0.77
CA GLU A 145 -20.98 13.90 -1.88
C GLU A 145 -19.91 14.27 -2.91
N ALA A 146 -20.04 13.71 -4.11
CA ALA A 146 -19.07 13.78 -5.22
C ALA A 146 -18.97 15.17 -5.91
N GLU A 147 -19.15 16.27 -5.18
CA GLU A 147 -19.13 17.64 -5.74
C GLU A 147 -17.75 18.31 -5.79
N HIS A 148 -16.68 17.62 -5.45
CA HIS A 148 -15.35 18.22 -5.37
C HIS A 148 -14.40 17.69 -6.46
N GLU A 149 -13.90 18.54 -7.32
CA GLU A 149 -12.73 18.30 -8.15
C GLU A 149 -11.52 19.06 -7.52
N PRO A 150 -10.43 18.40 -7.18
CA PRO A 150 -10.08 16.96 -7.28
C PRO A 150 -10.79 16.10 -6.22
N PRO A 151 -10.87 14.75 -6.40
CA PRO A 151 -11.59 13.87 -5.48
C PRO A 151 -11.05 14.06 -4.07
N ALA A 152 -11.94 14.35 -3.10
CA ALA A 152 -11.55 14.58 -1.71
C ALA A 152 -11.27 13.26 -0.97
N LEU A 153 -11.81 12.12 -1.45
CA LEU A 153 -11.45 10.81 -0.96
C LEU A 153 -10.07 10.43 -1.47
N ARG A 154 -9.15 10.16 -0.56
CA ARG A 154 -7.78 9.77 -0.89
C ARG A 154 -7.42 8.46 -0.23
N LEU A 155 -6.85 7.56 -1.04
CA LEU A 155 -6.32 6.29 -0.60
C LEU A 155 -4.79 6.35 -0.65
N ALA A 156 -4.13 6.12 0.47
CA ALA A 156 -2.68 6.03 0.49
C ALA A 156 -2.22 4.63 0.11
N MET A 157 -1.32 4.54 -0.87
CA MET A 157 -0.68 3.28 -1.24
C MET A 157 0.72 3.23 -0.64
N LEU A 158 0.88 2.38 0.37
CA LEU A 158 2.13 2.21 1.11
C LEU A 158 2.76 0.85 0.79
N GLY A 159 4.05 0.75 0.97
CA GLY A 159 4.79 -0.50 0.81
C GLY A 159 6.24 -0.26 0.40
N ARG A 160 7.05 -1.32 0.47
CA ARG A 160 8.46 -1.28 0.08
C ARG A 160 8.66 -0.87 -1.38
N PRO A 161 9.85 -0.39 -1.75
CA PRO A 161 10.27 -0.31 -3.15
C PRO A 161 10.08 -1.66 -3.85
N ASN A 162 9.71 -1.64 -5.11
CA ASN A 162 9.51 -2.83 -5.95
C ASN A 162 8.39 -3.80 -5.52
N ALA A 163 7.60 -3.50 -4.49
CA ALA A 163 6.39 -4.27 -4.17
C ALA A 163 5.30 -4.21 -5.27
N GLY A 164 5.48 -3.31 -6.26
CA GLY A 164 4.63 -3.22 -7.44
C GLY A 164 3.49 -2.21 -7.31
N LYS A 165 3.60 -1.21 -6.42
CA LYS A 165 2.60 -0.15 -6.23
C LYS A 165 2.24 0.56 -7.53
N SER A 166 3.24 1.08 -8.24
CA SER A 166 3.02 1.79 -9.50
C SER A 166 2.48 0.88 -10.61
N SER A 167 2.81 -0.41 -10.59
CA SER A 167 2.25 -1.39 -11.53
C SER A 167 0.75 -1.59 -11.30
N MET A 168 0.28 -1.53 -10.05
CA MET A 168 -1.15 -1.64 -9.73
C MET A 168 -1.95 -0.42 -10.16
N ILE A 169 -1.36 0.78 -10.08
CA ILE A 169 -2.04 2.02 -10.53
C ILE A 169 -2.27 2.01 -12.04
N ASN A 170 -1.39 1.32 -12.77
CA ASN A 170 -1.43 1.27 -14.24
C ASN A 170 -2.10 0.00 -14.79
N ALA A 171 -2.53 -0.93 -13.94
CA ALA A 171 -3.22 -2.15 -14.32
C ALA A 171 -4.74 -1.95 -14.41
#